data_3bc59ea5615b6b619ac8b01c38ca2420
#
_entry.id   3bc59ea5615b6b619ac8b01c38ca2420
#
_cell.length_a   1.000
_cell.length_b   1.000
_cell.length_c   1.000
_cell.angle_alpha   90.00
_cell.angle_beta   90.00
_cell.angle_gamma   90.00
#
_symmetry.space_group_name_H-M   'P 1'
#
loop_
_entity.id
_entity.type
_entity.pdbx_description
1 polymer ?
#
loop_
_entity_poly.entity_id
_entity_poly.type
_entity_poly.pdbx_seq_one_letter_code
_entity_poly.pdbx_strand_id
1 'polypeptide(L)'
;MKIGRFLSAGALALSVHAVCASAAPALELDGYMDEGGAITVLHGGDSADPYFAMQALLLAHENGLDIFAPAQRFADWLAPNQKPDGTFDRFCRSAEKKWLPCKTADADDSLLAMWIKLLETMPARLNKNPVWMKSYQISKTSLEHLFQPSRGIYVVSPVVLHGLFMDNLEVWSLKAHLKQPKQLGEANQLARAIHDTFWDPVNKRFLVSTQLEQRAQSPAFYPDHVAQIFPLLVDFTLLPLEPKTYYRNWMTAHRAEWLVQGKADYPWGLLAVLALRQNDKASAACWLRESVPLRHSSRWAITDETSYQILLSRGLSPAAKDANCK
;
A
#
# COMPACT_ATOMS: atom_id res chain seq x y z
N MET A 1 -22.90 30.07 -75.55
CA MET A 1 -23.39 29.04 -74.63
C MET A 1 -22.35 28.99 -73.46
N LYS A 2 -22.70 29.60 -72.28
CA LYS A 2 -21.82 29.69 -71.11
C LYS A 2 -22.40 28.73 -70.07
N ILE A 3 -21.64 27.70 -69.66
CA ILE A 3 -21.98 26.75 -68.62
C ILE A 3 -21.37 27.23 -67.32
N GLY A 4 -22.22 27.66 -66.38
CA GLY A 4 -21.82 28.02 -65.04
C GLY A 4 -21.64 26.75 -64.17
N ARG A 5 -20.47 26.62 -63.50
CA ARG A 5 -20.23 25.62 -62.46
C ARG A 5 -20.59 26.20 -61.08
N PHE A 6 -21.54 25.63 -60.42
CA PHE A 6 -21.78 25.87 -58.98
C PHE A 6 -20.86 25.00 -58.14
N LEU A 7 -20.01 25.63 -57.34
CA LEU A 7 -19.22 24.97 -56.29
C LEU A 7 -20.02 25.07 -54.98
N SER A 8 -20.53 23.91 -54.52
CA SER A 8 -21.13 23.78 -53.18
C SER A 8 -20.02 23.57 -52.16
N ALA A 9 -19.80 24.55 -51.28
CA ALA A 9 -18.91 24.40 -50.12
C ALA A 9 -19.71 23.70 -49.00
N GLY A 10 -19.39 22.43 -48.74
CA GLY A 10 -19.88 21.71 -47.60
C GLY A 10 -19.10 22.07 -46.34
N ALA A 11 -19.70 22.76 -45.40
CA ALA A 11 -19.11 23.00 -44.07
C ALA A 11 -19.19 21.73 -43.22
N LEU A 12 -18.01 21.14 -42.95
CA LEU A 12 -17.87 20.04 -42.01
C LEU A 12 -17.88 20.63 -40.60
N ALA A 13 -18.98 20.47 -39.86
CA ALA A 13 -19.06 20.82 -38.45
C ALA A 13 -18.36 19.72 -37.62
N LEU A 14 -17.14 20.01 -37.15
CA LEU A 14 -16.44 19.22 -36.16
C LEU A 14 -17.10 19.44 -34.79
N SER A 15 -17.92 18.48 -34.34
CA SER A 15 -18.43 18.44 -32.98
C SER A 15 -17.30 17.99 -32.03
N VAL A 16 -16.69 18.93 -31.33
CA VAL A 16 -15.75 18.66 -30.23
C VAL A 16 -16.60 18.20 -29.04
N HIS A 17 -16.61 16.89 -28.81
CA HIS A 17 -17.14 16.34 -27.57
C HIS A 17 -16.13 16.62 -26.48
N ALA A 18 -16.39 17.61 -25.63
CA ALA A 18 -15.65 17.80 -24.39
C ALA A 18 -15.93 16.58 -23.47
N VAL A 19 -14.97 15.68 -23.39
CA VAL A 19 -14.97 14.64 -22.37
C VAL A 19 -14.75 15.34 -21.03
N CYS A 20 -15.82 15.58 -20.27
CA CYS A 20 -15.68 15.98 -18.87
C CYS A 20 -14.93 14.86 -18.13
N ALA A 21 -13.65 15.06 -17.86
CA ALA A 21 -12.93 14.20 -16.94
C ALA A 21 -13.61 14.31 -15.57
N SER A 22 -14.29 13.26 -15.14
CA SER A 22 -14.82 13.18 -13.78
C SER A 22 -13.65 13.26 -12.81
N ALA A 23 -13.75 14.14 -11.80
CA ALA A 23 -12.76 14.19 -10.72
C ALA A 23 -12.66 12.82 -10.05
N ALA A 24 -11.45 12.43 -9.65
CA ALA A 24 -11.24 11.21 -8.89
C ALA A 24 -12.06 11.26 -7.58
N PRO A 25 -12.72 10.17 -7.17
CA PRO A 25 -13.43 10.13 -5.90
C PRO A 25 -12.45 10.32 -4.74
N ALA A 26 -12.82 11.14 -3.76
CA ALA A 26 -11.99 11.39 -2.59
C ALA A 26 -11.95 10.17 -1.66
N LEU A 27 -10.82 9.96 -0.99
CA LEU A 27 -10.73 9.01 0.13
C LEU A 27 -11.37 9.65 1.37
N GLU A 28 -12.41 9.01 1.89
CA GLU A 28 -13.14 9.44 3.08
C GLU A 28 -12.58 8.76 4.33
N LEU A 29 -12.15 9.55 5.32
CA LEU A 29 -11.54 9.05 6.56
C LEU A 29 -12.33 9.45 7.82
N ASP A 30 -13.64 9.64 7.69
CA ASP A 30 -14.52 9.94 8.82
C ASP A 30 -14.41 8.85 9.88
N GLY A 31 -14.18 9.26 11.13
CA GLY A 31 -13.95 8.36 12.26
C GLY A 31 -12.56 7.73 12.33
N TYR A 32 -11.71 7.88 11.29
CA TYR A 32 -10.31 7.44 11.32
C TYR A 32 -9.34 8.61 11.47
N MET A 33 -9.62 9.75 10.85
CA MET A 33 -8.76 10.94 10.96
C MET A 33 -9.37 11.94 11.93
N ASP A 34 -8.59 12.38 12.90
CA ASP A 34 -9.01 13.46 13.81
C ASP A 34 -8.75 14.87 13.24
N GLU A 35 -9.18 15.89 13.98
CA GLU A 35 -9.01 17.29 13.57
C GLU A 35 -7.53 17.69 13.43
N GLY A 36 -6.64 17.07 14.20
CA GLY A 36 -5.20 17.31 14.15
C GLY A 36 -4.49 16.64 12.99
N GLY A 37 -5.13 15.72 12.28
CA GLY A 37 -4.57 14.99 11.15
C GLY A 37 -4.00 13.60 11.49
N ALA A 38 -4.06 13.16 12.76
CA ALA A 38 -3.71 11.80 13.13
C ALA A 38 -4.70 10.80 12.52
N ILE A 39 -4.19 9.72 11.94
CA ILE A 39 -5.01 8.62 11.40
C ILE A 39 -4.90 7.42 12.32
N THR A 40 -6.03 6.95 12.83
CA THR A 40 -6.13 5.78 13.70
C THR A 40 -6.19 4.48 12.90
N VAL A 41 -5.71 3.39 13.51
CA VAL A 41 -5.81 2.05 12.90
C VAL A 41 -7.27 1.61 12.79
N LEU A 42 -8.08 1.89 13.82
CA LEU A 42 -9.48 1.51 13.92
C LEU A 42 -10.39 2.74 13.91
N HIS A 43 -11.61 2.59 13.42
CA HIS A 43 -12.64 3.63 13.48
C HIS A 43 -12.91 4.06 14.94
N GLY A 44 -12.78 5.35 15.22
CA GLY A 44 -12.90 5.91 16.56
C GLY A 44 -11.84 5.44 17.55
N GLY A 45 -10.75 4.83 17.08
CA GLY A 45 -9.72 4.23 17.92
C GLY A 45 -8.79 5.25 18.62
N ASP A 46 -8.03 4.75 19.58
CA ASP A 46 -7.07 5.51 20.38
C ASP A 46 -5.61 5.17 20.06
N SER A 47 -5.36 4.49 18.96
CA SER A 47 -4.03 4.14 18.47
C SER A 47 -3.84 4.60 17.04
N ALA A 48 -2.81 5.41 16.81
CA ALA A 48 -2.35 5.82 15.49
C ALA A 48 -1.01 5.14 15.20
N ASP A 49 -1.01 4.28 14.18
CA ASP A 49 0.18 3.63 13.67
C ASP A 49 0.50 4.22 12.29
N PRO A 50 1.63 4.94 12.15
CA PRO A 50 2.00 5.56 10.88
C PRO A 50 2.09 4.57 9.72
N TYR A 51 2.47 3.31 9.98
CA TYR A 51 2.53 2.28 8.95
C TYR A 51 1.16 2.04 8.31
N PHE A 52 0.12 1.76 9.10
CA PHE A 52 -1.24 1.54 8.61
C PHE A 52 -1.82 2.76 7.89
N ALA A 53 -1.56 3.95 8.43
CA ALA A 53 -1.99 5.21 7.81
C ALA A 53 -1.38 5.41 6.42
N MET A 54 -0.06 5.23 6.30
CA MET A 54 0.64 5.38 5.01
C MET A 54 0.26 4.29 4.02
N GLN A 55 0.13 3.04 4.47
CA GLN A 55 -0.32 1.94 3.63
C GLN A 55 -1.72 2.23 3.04
N ALA A 56 -2.65 2.73 3.86
CA ALA A 56 -3.99 3.09 3.42
C ALA A 56 -3.97 4.24 2.39
N LEU A 57 -3.22 5.33 2.67
CA LEU A 57 -3.11 6.48 1.77
C LEU A 57 -2.46 6.10 0.44
N LEU A 58 -1.36 5.35 0.47
CA LEU A 58 -0.67 4.91 -0.75
C LEU A 58 -1.51 3.94 -1.57
N LEU A 59 -2.19 2.98 -0.91
CA LEU A 59 -3.13 2.07 -1.56
C LEU A 59 -4.25 2.84 -2.28
N ALA A 60 -4.84 3.84 -1.62
CA ALA A 60 -5.87 4.70 -2.20
C ALA A 60 -5.35 5.46 -3.44
N HIS A 61 -4.19 6.09 -3.31
CA HIS A 61 -3.54 6.85 -4.38
C HIS A 61 -3.26 5.98 -5.61
N GLU A 62 -2.64 4.83 -5.41
CA GLU A 62 -2.28 3.89 -6.48
C GLU A 62 -3.50 3.30 -7.19
N ASN A 63 -4.67 3.32 -6.54
CA ASN A 63 -5.92 2.83 -7.09
C ASN A 63 -6.89 3.95 -7.52
N GLY A 64 -6.41 5.19 -7.59
CA GLY A 64 -7.11 6.31 -8.22
C GLY A 64 -8.13 7.02 -7.35
N LEU A 65 -8.03 6.91 -6.01
CA LEU A 65 -8.72 7.82 -5.11
C LEU A 65 -7.88 9.09 -4.88
N ASP A 66 -8.56 10.22 -4.73
CA ASP A 66 -7.89 11.46 -4.33
C ASP A 66 -7.58 11.43 -2.84
N ILE A 67 -6.28 11.46 -2.52
CA ILE A 67 -5.77 11.47 -1.15
C ILE A 67 -5.22 12.82 -0.73
N PHE A 68 -5.27 13.85 -1.60
CA PHE A 68 -4.50 15.09 -1.38
C PHE A 68 -4.79 15.74 -0.02
N ALA A 69 -6.06 15.94 0.32
CA ALA A 69 -6.44 16.58 1.57
C ALA A 69 -6.07 15.72 2.81
N PRO A 70 -6.43 14.42 2.89
CA PRO A 70 -6.05 13.61 4.04
C PRO A 70 -4.54 13.38 4.14
N ALA A 71 -3.82 13.16 3.03
CA ALA A 71 -2.38 12.99 3.06
C ALA A 71 -1.65 14.25 3.53
N GLN A 72 -2.10 15.44 3.11
CA GLN A 72 -1.55 16.71 3.59
C GLN A 72 -1.73 16.87 5.11
N ARG A 73 -2.94 16.65 5.63
CA ARG A 73 -3.22 16.77 7.07
C ARG A 73 -2.40 15.76 7.88
N PHE A 74 -2.32 14.53 7.41
CA PHE A 74 -1.51 13.49 8.04
C PHE A 74 -0.01 13.86 8.04
N ALA A 75 0.51 14.39 6.93
CA ALA A 75 1.90 14.80 6.84
C ALA A 75 2.21 16.01 7.73
N ASP A 76 1.29 16.97 7.84
CA ASP A 76 1.40 18.11 8.77
C ASP A 76 1.44 17.66 10.24
N TRP A 77 0.73 16.57 10.57
CA TRP A 77 0.75 15.97 11.90
C TRP A 77 1.99 15.11 12.14
N LEU A 78 2.37 14.24 11.19
CA LEU A 78 3.42 13.25 11.41
C LEU A 78 4.84 13.84 11.33
N ALA A 79 5.12 14.75 10.37
CA ALA A 79 6.47 15.27 10.17
C ALA A 79 7.09 15.94 11.41
N PRO A 80 6.37 16.74 12.22
CA PRO A 80 6.91 17.29 13.47
C PRO A 80 7.16 16.23 14.56
N ASN A 81 6.53 15.06 14.45
CA ASN A 81 6.65 13.95 15.40
C ASN A 81 7.78 12.97 15.07
N GLN A 82 8.56 13.25 14.02
CA GLN A 82 9.73 12.44 13.67
C GLN A 82 10.81 12.58 14.75
N LYS A 83 11.37 11.46 15.19
CA LYS A 83 12.45 11.44 16.18
C LYS A 83 13.77 11.97 15.59
N PRO A 84 14.72 12.40 16.43
CA PRO A 84 16.03 12.87 15.97
C PRO A 84 16.85 11.85 15.17
N ASP A 85 16.63 10.55 15.43
CA ASP A 85 17.25 9.44 14.69
C ASP A 85 16.57 9.16 13.33
N GLY A 86 15.52 9.90 13.02
CA GLY A 86 14.76 9.81 11.78
C GLY A 86 13.64 8.78 11.78
N THR A 87 13.49 8.02 12.85
CA THR A 87 12.41 7.03 12.96
C THR A 87 11.12 7.63 13.53
N PHE A 88 10.07 6.85 13.57
CA PHE A 88 8.78 7.24 14.13
C PHE A 88 8.36 6.26 15.23
N ASP A 89 7.46 6.72 16.09
CA ASP A 89 6.78 5.88 17.06
C ASP A 89 5.34 5.61 16.62
N ARG A 90 4.70 4.64 17.26
CA ARG A 90 3.25 4.53 17.33
C ARG A 90 2.76 5.49 18.40
N PHE A 91 1.57 6.04 18.20
CA PHE A 91 0.98 7.02 19.10
C PHE A 91 -0.29 6.48 19.70
N CYS A 92 -0.46 6.72 21.00
CA CYS A 92 -1.68 6.41 21.72
C CYS A 92 -2.31 7.70 22.25
N ARG A 93 -3.63 7.72 22.31
CA ARG A 93 -4.38 8.87 22.85
C ARG A 93 -4.37 8.83 24.35
N SER A 94 -3.93 9.92 24.99
CA SER A 94 -3.99 10.08 26.45
C SER A 94 -5.41 10.36 26.94
N ALA A 95 -5.60 10.37 28.27
CA ALA A 95 -6.87 10.76 28.91
C ALA A 95 -7.29 12.19 28.52
N GLU A 96 -6.32 13.10 28.29
CA GLU A 96 -6.54 14.47 27.82
C GLU A 96 -6.73 14.56 26.29
N LYS A 97 -6.92 13.43 25.63
CA LYS A 97 -7.10 13.30 24.17
C LYS A 97 -5.90 13.78 23.33
N LYS A 98 -4.69 13.81 23.90
CA LYS A 98 -3.45 14.14 23.19
C LYS A 98 -2.80 12.88 22.66
N TRP A 99 -2.20 12.98 21.48
CA TRP A 99 -1.37 11.91 20.92
C TRP A 99 0.03 11.93 21.54
N LEU A 100 0.43 10.82 22.16
CA LEU A 100 1.74 10.64 22.77
C LEU A 100 2.39 9.39 22.22
N PRO A 101 3.71 9.39 22.00
CA PRO A 101 4.45 8.17 21.67
C PRO A 101 4.20 7.09 22.74
N CYS A 102 3.85 5.87 22.31
CA CYS A 102 3.53 4.79 23.25
C CYS A 102 4.21 3.46 22.94
N LYS A 103 4.69 3.29 21.71
CA LYS A 103 5.47 2.12 21.26
C LYS A 103 6.40 2.55 20.15
N THR A 104 7.52 1.85 19.99
CA THR A 104 8.34 1.95 18.77
C THR A 104 7.56 1.41 17.56
N ALA A 105 7.87 1.90 16.38
CA ALA A 105 7.39 1.28 15.14
C ALA A 105 7.96 -0.15 14.99
N ASP A 106 7.28 -0.99 14.20
CA ASP A 106 7.73 -2.37 14.01
C ASP A 106 8.96 -2.48 13.11
N ALA A 107 8.96 -1.74 12.00
CA ALA A 107 9.99 -1.81 10.99
C ALA A 107 10.31 -0.41 10.47
N ASP A 108 11.51 0.06 10.75
CA ASP A 108 11.92 1.40 10.33
C ASP A 108 12.15 1.47 8.81
N ASP A 109 12.64 0.41 8.18
CA ASP A 109 12.96 0.38 6.74
C ASP A 109 11.72 0.56 5.86
N SER A 110 10.69 -0.23 6.06
CA SER A 110 9.44 -0.12 5.32
C SER A 110 8.69 1.18 5.63
N LEU A 111 8.66 1.58 6.91
CA LEU A 111 7.98 2.79 7.35
C LEU A 111 8.62 4.04 6.75
N LEU A 112 9.96 4.13 6.76
CA LEU A 112 10.69 5.24 6.12
C LEU A 112 10.48 5.26 4.61
N ALA A 113 10.49 4.08 3.96
CA ALA A 113 10.24 3.99 2.53
C ALA A 113 8.83 4.48 2.15
N MET A 114 7.80 4.06 2.88
CA MET A 114 6.43 4.52 2.65
C MET A 114 6.27 6.01 2.94
N TRP A 115 6.94 6.54 3.98
CA TRP A 115 6.89 7.97 4.29
C TRP A 115 7.49 8.82 3.17
N ILE A 116 8.68 8.44 2.69
CA ILE A 116 9.31 9.11 1.54
C ILE A 116 8.37 9.07 0.33
N LYS A 117 7.84 7.88 0.00
CA LYS A 117 6.92 7.69 -1.14
C LYS A 117 5.66 8.54 -1.00
N LEU A 118 5.06 8.62 0.19
CA LEU A 118 3.87 9.46 0.44
C LEU A 118 4.17 10.93 0.21
N LEU A 119 5.27 11.46 0.74
CA LEU A 119 5.65 12.85 0.52
C LEU A 119 5.91 13.16 -0.96
N GLU A 120 6.45 12.21 -1.71
CA GLU A 120 6.68 12.34 -3.16
C GLU A 120 5.39 12.34 -4.00
N THR A 121 4.25 11.87 -3.46
CA THR A 121 2.95 12.04 -4.13
C THR A 121 2.49 13.50 -4.15
N MET A 122 3.07 14.36 -3.31
CA MET A 122 2.72 15.77 -3.15
C MET A 122 3.93 16.71 -3.39
N PRO A 123 4.62 16.65 -4.54
CA PRO A 123 5.92 17.29 -4.73
C PRO A 123 5.87 18.82 -4.60
N ALA A 124 4.78 19.46 -5.03
CA ALA A 124 4.62 20.92 -4.92
C ALA A 124 4.48 21.39 -3.47
N ARG A 125 3.89 20.56 -2.58
CA ARG A 125 3.80 20.84 -1.15
C ARG A 125 5.11 20.52 -0.45
N LEU A 126 5.72 19.37 -0.74
CA LEU A 126 7.02 18.96 -0.20
C LEU A 126 8.06 20.07 -0.40
N ASN A 127 8.19 20.60 -1.62
CA ASN A 127 9.16 21.65 -1.94
C ASN A 127 8.88 23.01 -1.26
N LYS A 128 7.66 23.27 -0.81
CA LYS A 128 7.25 24.51 -0.15
C LYS A 128 7.20 24.43 1.37
N ASN A 129 7.16 23.23 1.94
CA ASN A 129 7.05 23.01 3.38
C ASN A 129 8.42 22.62 3.96
N PRO A 130 9.09 23.51 4.71
CA PRO A 130 10.44 23.23 5.23
C PRO A 130 10.44 22.08 6.27
N VAL A 131 9.35 21.87 7.01
CA VAL A 131 9.22 20.77 7.98
C VAL A 131 9.13 19.43 7.25
N TRP A 132 8.32 19.34 6.20
CA TRP A 132 8.25 18.13 5.37
C TRP A 132 9.57 17.85 4.67
N MET A 133 10.19 18.88 4.09
CA MET A 133 11.48 18.72 3.41
C MET A 133 12.57 18.25 4.37
N LYS A 134 12.62 18.79 5.59
CA LYS A 134 13.55 18.33 6.62
C LYS A 134 13.29 16.86 6.97
N SER A 135 12.04 16.50 7.23
CA SER A 135 11.64 15.11 7.55
C SER A 135 11.98 14.16 6.40
N TYR A 136 11.70 14.56 5.16
CA TYR A 136 12.03 13.79 3.96
C TYR A 136 13.55 13.52 3.86
N GLN A 137 14.40 14.53 4.06
CA GLN A 137 15.85 14.36 3.98
C GLN A 137 16.40 13.47 5.11
N ILE A 138 15.90 13.66 6.34
CA ILE A 138 16.26 12.80 7.47
C ILE A 138 15.87 11.36 7.17
N SER A 139 14.64 11.11 6.69
CA SER A 139 14.17 9.76 6.39
C SER A 139 15.00 9.09 5.30
N LYS A 140 15.40 9.81 4.27
CA LYS A 140 16.31 9.27 3.23
C LYS A 140 17.65 8.84 3.82
N THR A 141 18.26 9.69 4.64
CA THR A 141 19.53 9.37 5.28
C THR A 141 19.39 8.17 6.23
N SER A 142 18.33 8.14 7.03
CA SER A 142 18.10 7.05 7.98
C SER A 142 17.82 5.72 7.25
N LEU A 143 17.04 5.75 6.17
CA LEU A 143 16.82 4.56 5.34
C LEU A 143 18.13 4.04 4.72
N GLU A 144 19.00 4.92 4.23
CA GLU A 144 20.32 4.51 3.71
C GLU A 144 21.19 3.82 4.77
N HIS A 145 21.09 4.21 6.03
CA HIS A 145 21.82 3.56 7.13
C HIS A 145 21.30 2.15 7.46
N LEU A 146 20.08 1.81 7.06
CA LEU A 146 19.52 0.46 7.22
C LEU A 146 19.93 -0.50 6.10
N PHE A 147 20.61 -0.01 5.07
CA PHE A 147 21.10 -0.87 3.99
C PHE A 147 22.27 -1.72 4.47
N GLN A 148 22.18 -3.03 4.26
CA GLN A 148 23.24 -4.00 4.56
C GLN A 148 24.00 -4.39 3.28
N PRO A 149 25.18 -3.82 3.02
CA PRO A 149 25.90 -4.02 1.76
C PRO A 149 26.29 -5.49 1.48
N SER A 150 26.56 -6.27 2.55
CA SER A 150 26.96 -7.69 2.42
C SER A 150 25.87 -8.59 1.85
N ARG A 151 24.58 -8.20 2.02
CA ARG A 151 23.43 -8.93 1.49
C ARG A 151 22.69 -8.15 0.41
N GLY A 152 22.92 -6.85 0.29
CA GLY A 152 22.23 -5.98 -0.66
C GLY A 152 20.74 -5.72 -0.32
N ILE A 153 20.35 -5.90 0.96
CA ILE A 153 18.98 -5.72 1.46
C ILE A 153 18.95 -4.72 2.61
N TYR A 154 17.76 -4.36 3.05
CA TYR A 154 17.51 -3.51 4.22
C TYR A 154 17.21 -4.35 5.45
N VAL A 155 17.55 -3.82 6.62
CA VAL A 155 17.28 -4.42 7.93
C VAL A 155 16.21 -3.62 8.67
N VAL A 156 15.47 -4.29 9.55
CA VAL A 156 14.29 -3.77 10.25
C VAL A 156 14.56 -2.44 10.97
N SER A 157 15.70 -2.34 11.66
CA SER A 157 16.07 -1.12 12.39
C SER A 157 17.58 -1.09 12.67
N PRO A 158 18.14 0.03 13.18
CA PRO A 158 19.57 0.10 13.52
C PRO A 158 20.02 -0.91 14.57
N VAL A 159 19.10 -1.44 15.37
CA VAL A 159 19.38 -2.40 16.45
C VAL A 159 18.87 -3.81 16.17
N VAL A 160 17.98 -3.97 15.20
CA VAL A 160 17.41 -5.25 14.77
C VAL A 160 17.91 -5.57 13.36
N LEU A 161 19.04 -6.30 13.29
CA LEU A 161 19.86 -6.47 12.09
C LEU A 161 19.44 -7.67 11.20
N HIS A 162 18.15 -8.04 11.20
CA HIS A 162 17.61 -8.98 10.23
C HIS A 162 16.72 -8.26 9.23
N GLY A 163 16.58 -8.82 8.03
CA GLY A 163 15.69 -8.32 7.00
C GLY A 163 14.38 -9.09 6.99
N LEU A 164 13.29 -8.39 6.74
CA LEU A 164 11.97 -8.96 6.46
C LEU A 164 11.67 -8.85 4.97
N PHE A 165 11.04 -9.87 4.41
CA PHE A 165 10.79 -9.94 2.98
C PHE A 165 9.83 -8.84 2.50
N MET A 166 8.69 -8.70 3.18
CA MET A 166 7.68 -7.71 2.80
C MET A 166 8.20 -6.28 2.94
N ASP A 167 8.95 -5.99 4.01
CA ASP A 167 9.54 -4.66 4.24
C ASP A 167 10.52 -4.29 3.11
N ASN A 168 11.36 -5.24 2.70
CA ASN A 168 12.26 -5.03 1.58
C ASN A 168 11.54 -4.84 0.24
N LEU A 169 10.36 -5.43 0.05
CA LEU A 169 9.51 -5.18 -1.10
C LEU A 169 8.92 -3.76 -1.08
N GLU A 170 8.61 -3.21 0.08
CA GLU A 170 8.14 -1.82 0.23
C GLU A 170 9.26 -0.83 -0.07
N VAL A 171 10.49 -1.09 0.42
CA VAL A 171 11.67 -0.29 0.04
C VAL A 171 11.95 -0.39 -1.47
N TRP A 172 11.84 -1.59 -2.05
CA TRP A 172 11.95 -1.78 -3.48
C TRP A 172 10.89 -0.98 -4.26
N SER A 173 9.65 -0.98 -3.78
CA SER A 173 8.54 -0.23 -4.39
C SER A 173 8.83 1.27 -4.43
N LEU A 174 9.42 1.85 -3.37
CA LEU A 174 9.89 3.24 -3.39
C LEU A 174 10.90 3.47 -4.51
N LYS A 175 11.95 2.63 -4.60
CA LYS A 175 13.01 2.80 -5.60
C LYS A 175 12.50 2.60 -7.03
N ALA A 176 11.57 1.67 -7.24
CA ALA A 176 10.95 1.41 -8.54
C ALA A 176 9.97 2.52 -8.99
N HIS A 177 9.35 3.22 -8.02
CA HIS A 177 8.46 4.36 -8.28
C HIS A 177 9.21 5.54 -8.91
N LEU A 178 10.44 5.76 -8.51
CA LEU A 178 11.31 6.85 -8.98
C LEU A 178 11.89 6.50 -10.35
N LYS A 179 11.21 6.81 -11.43
CA LYS A 179 11.50 6.42 -12.82
C LYS A 179 12.81 7.00 -13.41
N GLN A 180 13.74 7.49 -12.60
CA GLN A 180 15.03 7.98 -13.07
C GLN A 180 16.01 6.82 -13.35
N PRO A 181 16.87 6.88 -14.38
CA PRO A 181 17.72 5.74 -14.79
C PRO A 181 18.61 5.18 -13.69
N LYS A 182 19.21 6.04 -12.84
CA LYS A 182 20.03 5.61 -11.70
C LYS A 182 19.22 4.79 -10.70
N GLN A 183 18.04 5.27 -10.35
CA GLN A 183 17.15 4.63 -9.36
C GLN A 183 16.56 3.33 -9.89
N LEU A 184 16.27 3.24 -11.19
CA LEU A 184 15.90 1.96 -11.82
C LEU A 184 17.06 0.94 -11.75
N GLY A 185 18.31 1.38 -11.87
CA GLY A 185 19.48 0.54 -11.64
C GLY A 185 19.55 0.00 -10.22
N GLU A 186 19.34 0.86 -9.23
CA GLU A 186 19.30 0.49 -7.81
C GLU A 186 18.11 -0.42 -7.48
N ALA A 187 16.92 -0.14 -8.03
CA ALA A 187 15.75 -1.01 -7.88
C ALA A 187 16.00 -2.42 -8.44
N ASN A 188 16.64 -2.52 -9.61
CA ASN A 188 16.99 -3.82 -10.21
C ASN A 188 18.04 -4.58 -9.39
N GLN A 189 18.99 -3.89 -8.77
CA GLN A 189 19.98 -4.52 -7.88
C GLN A 189 19.31 -5.02 -6.61
N LEU A 190 18.47 -4.20 -5.98
CA LEU A 190 17.71 -4.58 -4.79
C LEU A 190 16.75 -5.74 -5.11
N ALA A 191 16.06 -5.74 -6.26
CA ALA A 191 15.19 -6.84 -6.66
C ALA A 191 15.95 -8.18 -6.70
N ARG A 192 17.15 -8.20 -7.27
CA ARG A 192 17.99 -9.42 -7.30
C ARG A 192 18.40 -9.84 -5.89
N ALA A 193 18.85 -8.89 -5.06
CA ALA A 193 19.27 -9.19 -3.69
C ALA A 193 18.10 -9.73 -2.84
N ILE A 194 16.88 -9.17 -3.00
CA ILE A 194 15.66 -9.69 -2.36
C ILE A 194 15.39 -11.11 -2.83
N HIS A 195 15.38 -11.36 -4.14
CA HIS A 195 15.15 -12.69 -4.67
C HIS A 195 16.17 -13.69 -4.14
N ASP A 196 17.46 -13.38 -4.24
CA ASP A 196 18.55 -14.28 -3.82
C ASP A 196 18.56 -14.56 -2.31
N THR A 197 18.10 -13.59 -1.51
CA THR A 197 18.06 -13.71 -0.04
C THR A 197 16.84 -14.49 0.45
N PHE A 198 15.68 -14.26 -0.16
CA PHE A 198 14.41 -14.74 0.38
C PHE A 198 13.78 -15.88 -0.42
N TRP A 199 14.15 -16.11 -1.69
CA TRP A 199 13.62 -17.24 -2.44
C TRP A 199 14.22 -18.57 -2.00
N ASP A 200 13.37 -19.48 -1.53
CA ASP A 200 13.72 -20.87 -1.21
C ASP A 200 13.35 -21.78 -2.40
N PRO A 201 14.31 -22.19 -3.23
CA PRO A 201 14.02 -22.99 -4.41
C PRO A 201 13.60 -24.44 -4.07
N VAL A 202 13.91 -24.95 -2.86
CA VAL A 202 13.54 -26.30 -2.43
C VAL A 202 12.06 -26.34 -2.09
N ASN A 203 11.59 -25.38 -1.26
CA ASN A 203 10.20 -25.32 -0.83
C ASN A 203 9.35 -24.45 -1.77
N LYS A 204 9.94 -23.83 -2.79
CA LYS A 204 9.28 -22.97 -3.81
C LYS A 204 8.44 -21.84 -3.18
N ARG A 205 9.02 -21.18 -2.18
CA ARG A 205 8.38 -20.09 -1.45
C ARG A 205 9.38 -19.00 -1.09
N PHE A 206 8.88 -17.81 -0.84
CA PHE A 206 9.68 -16.76 -0.21
C PHE A 206 9.72 -16.95 1.31
N LEU A 207 10.89 -16.81 1.89
CA LEU A 207 11.09 -16.79 3.33
C LEU A 207 10.64 -15.44 3.87
N VAL A 208 9.94 -15.41 5.00
CA VAL A 208 9.43 -14.17 5.59
C VAL A 208 10.53 -13.32 6.22
N SER A 209 11.62 -13.95 6.66
CA SER A 209 12.71 -13.31 7.39
C SER A 209 14.05 -13.96 7.09
N THR A 210 15.14 -13.22 7.33
CA THR A 210 16.49 -13.78 7.36
C THR A 210 16.82 -14.52 8.66
N GLN A 211 15.96 -14.43 9.71
CA GLN A 211 16.12 -15.16 10.96
C GLN A 211 15.73 -16.64 10.81
N LEU A 212 16.60 -17.54 11.29
CA LEU A 212 16.37 -18.98 11.20
C LEU A 212 15.21 -19.44 12.08
N GLU A 213 15.04 -18.82 13.24
CA GLU A 213 13.99 -19.13 14.22
C GLU A 213 12.60 -18.90 13.62
N GLN A 214 12.43 -17.85 12.86
CA GLN A 214 11.16 -17.56 12.18
C GLN A 214 10.87 -18.54 11.03
N ARG A 215 11.91 -19.07 10.40
CA ARG A 215 11.78 -20.09 9.34
C ARG A 215 11.33 -21.45 9.85
N ALA A 216 11.60 -21.75 11.13
CA ALA A 216 11.28 -23.04 11.76
C ALA A 216 9.85 -23.11 12.32
N GLN A 217 9.10 -21.99 12.31
CA GLN A 217 7.72 -21.96 12.80
C GLN A 217 6.76 -22.59 11.78
N SER A 218 5.64 -23.10 12.27
CA SER A 218 4.55 -23.56 11.39
C SER A 218 3.97 -22.38 10.63
N PRO A 219 3.75 -22.51 9.31
CA PRO A 219 3.19 -21.42 8.53
C PRO A 219 1.84 -20.96 9.04
N ALA A 220 1.65 -19.64 9.10
CA ALA A 220 0.41 -18.96 9.43
C ALA A 220 -0.09 -18.12 8.25
N PHE A 221 -1.35 -17.69 8.28
CA PHE A 221 -1.84 -16.81 7.22
C PHE A 221 -0.97 -15.55 7.13
N TYR A 222 -0.79 -14.85 8.23
CA TYR A 222 0.22 -13.80 8.37
C TYR A 222 1.30 -14.26 9.36
N PRO A 223 2.57 -14.12 9.03
CA PRO A 223 3.10 -13.47 7.81
C PRO A 223 3.27 -14.41 6.59
N ASP A 224 3.19 -15.73 6.73
CA ASP A 224 3.73 -16.68 5.75
C ASP A 224 2.97 -16.68 4.42
N HIS A 225 1.63 -16.85 4.46
CA HIS A 225 0.84 -16.92 3.22
C HIS A 225 0.70 -15.54 2.58
N VAL A 226 0.62 -14.47 3.39
CA VAL A 226 0.60 -13.09 2.88
C VAL A 226 1.92 -12.74 2.21
N ALA A 227 3.06 -13.14 2.76
CA ALA A 227 4.36 -12.91 2.14
C ALA A 227 4.47 -13.49 0.71
N GLN A 228 3.78 -14.62 0.43
CA GLN A 228 3.80 -15.19 -0.91
C GLN A 228 3.03 -14.34 -1.93
N ILE A 229 1.97 -13.65 -1.56
CA ILE A 229 1.16 -12.85 -2.48
C ILE A 229 1.59 -11.38 -2.52
N PHE A 230 2.30 -10.90 -1.48
CA PHE A 230 2.71 -9.51 -1.32
C PHE A 230 3.51 -8.95 -2.51
N PRO A 231 4.40 -9.72 -3.20
CA PRO A 231 5.08 -9.24 -4.40
C PRO A 231 4.15 -8.68 -5.47
N LEU A 232 2.95 -9.24 -5.63
CA LEU A 232 1.96 -8.74 -6.59
C LEU A 232 1.30 -7.43 -6.14
N LEU A 233 1.25 -7.14 -4.84
CA LEU A 233 0.73 -5.86 -4.33
C LEU A 233 1.60 -4.68 -4.74
N VAL A 234 2.91 -4.89 -4.80
CA VAL A 234 3.89 -3.87 -5.15
C VAL A 234 4.44 -3.98 -6.58
N ASP A 235 3.87 -4.87 -7.41
CA ASP A 235 4.31 -5.14 -8.78
C ASP A 235 5.79 -5.56 -8.90
N PHE A 236 6.26 -6.38 -7.95
CA PHE A 236 7.64 -6.88 -7.91
C PHE A 236 7.98 -7.69 -9.15
N THR A 237 9.15 -7.42 -9.74
CA THR A 237 9.48 -7.91 -11.08
C THR A 237 10.09 -9.31 -11.14
N LEU A 238 10.66 -9.81 -10.02
CA LEU A 238 11.33 -11.12 -9.99
C LEU A 238 10.47 -12.17 -9.27
N LEU A 239 9.36 -12.54 -9.93
CA LEU A 239 8.51 -13.65 -9.49
C LEU A 239 9.02 -14.98 -10.06
N PRO A 240 8.82 -16.10 -9.34
CA PRO A 240 9.22 -17.43 -9.83
C PRO A 240 8.33 -17.94 -10.97
N LEU A 241 7.18 -17.33 -11.19
CA LEU A 241 6.20 -17.64 -12.23
C LEU A 241 5.65 -16.36 -12.85
N GLU A 242 5.02 -16.48 -14.00
CA GLU A 242 4.26 -15.39 -14.63
C GLU A 242 3.18 -14.88 -13.65
N PRO A 243 2.98 -13.55 -13.50
CA PRO A 243 2.14 -12.96 -12.46
C PRO A 243 0.72 -13.53 -12.33
N LYS A 244 0.03 -13.77 -13.45
CA LYS A 244 -1.33 -14.35 -13.43
C LYS A 244 -1.34 -15.80 -12.94
N THR A 245 -0.31 -16.58 -13.30
CA THR A 245 -0.17 -17.96 -12.84
C THR A 245 0.17 -17.98 -11.36
N TYR A 246 1.06 -17.09 -10.91
CA TYR A 246 1.42 -16.92 -9.52
C TYR A 246 0.21 -16.57 -8.66
N TYR A 247 -0.59 -15.58 -9.08
CA TYR A 247 -1.85 -15.20 -8.45
C TYR A 247 -2.83 -16.37 -8.34
N ARG A 248 -3.09 -17.07 -9.46
CA ARG A 248 -4.04 -18.20 -9.48
C ARG A 248 -3.63 -19.32 -8.54
N ASN A 249 -2.34 -19.66 -8.49
CA ASN A 249 -1.83 -20.70 -7.59
C ASN A 249 -2.05 -20.33 -6.13
N TRP A 250 -1.77 -19.07 -5.76
CA TRP A 250 -2.02 -18.58 -4.42
C TRP A 250 -3.51 -18.60 -4.07
N MET A 251 -4.36 -18.11 -4.95
CA MET A 251 -5.82 -18.13 -4.75
C MET A 251 -6.36 -19.56 -4.61
N THR A 252 -5.86 -20.50 -5.40
CA THR A 252 -6.27 -21.90 -5.29
C THR A 252 -5.92 -22.49 -3.90
N ALA A 253 -4.78 -22.11 -3.35
CA ALA A 253 -4.30 -22.64 -2.06
C ALA A 253 -4.92 -21.93 -0.84
N HIS A 254 -5.11 -20.61 -0.91
CA HIS A 254 -5.32 -19.79 0.29
C HIS A 254 -6.60 -18.93 0.26
N ARG A 255 -7.36 -18.90 -0.85
CA ARG A 255 -8.55 -18.04 -0.97
C ARG A 255 -9.60 -18.32 0.12
N ALA A 256 -9.88 -19.57 0.40
CA ALA A 256 -10.87 -19.94 1.41
C ALA A 256 -10.44 -19.48 2.81
N GLU A 257 -9.16 -19.63 3.13
CA GLU A 257 -8.57 -19.18 4.38
C GLU A 257 -8.64 -17.64 4.48
N TRP A 258 -8.21 -16.92 3.41
CA TRP A 258 -8.29 -15.47 3.36
C TRP A 258 -9.70 -14.92 3.61
N LEU A 259 -10.71 -15.47 2.94
CA LEU A 259 -12.09 -14.96 3.05
C LEU A 259 -12.70 -15.11 4.44
N VAL A 260 -12.10 -15.91 5.32
CA VAL A 260 -12.56 -16.08 6.71
C VAL A 260 -11.65 -15.41 7.75
N GLN A 261 -10.58 -14.71 7.33
CA GLN A 261 -9.62 -14.07 8.26
C GLN A 261 -10.30 -13.08 9.20
N GLY A 262 -11.29 -12.33 8.75
CA GLY A 262 -12.06 -11.42 9.60
C GLY A 262 -12.72 -12.06 10.82
N LYS A 263 -12.70 -13.40 10.95
CA LYS A 263 -13.14 -14.10 12.17
C LYS A 263 -12.09 -14.11 13.28
N ALA A 264 -10.82 -14.00 12.93
CA ALA A 264 -9.69 -14.11 13.86
C ALA A 264 -8.81 -12.86 13.88
N ASP A 265 -8.66 -12.19 12.74
CA ASP A 265 -7.79 -11.03 12.52
C ASP A 265 -8.47 -10.01 11.59
N TYR A 266 -7.75 -9.10 11.01
CA TYR A 266 -8.23 -8.20 9.95
C TYR A 266 -8.56 -8.99 8.67
N PRO A 267 -9.57 -8.55 7.90
CA PRO A 267 -10.01 -9.29 6.70
C PRO A 267 -9.10 -9.12 5.47
N TRP A 268 -7.99 -8.39 5.58
CA TRP A 268 -6.98 -8.24 4.54
C TRP A 268 -7.54 -7.72 3.21
N GLY A 269 -8.18 -6.56 3.27
CA GLY A 269 -8.80 -5.89 2.11
C GLY A 269 -7.84 -5.60 0.97
N LEU A 270 -6.52 -5.43 1.24
CA LEU A 270 -5.50 -5.30 0.20
C LEU A 270 -5.57 -6.43 -0.84
N LEU A 271 -5.86 -7.66 -0.39
CA LEU A 271 -5.97 -8.81 -1.30
C LEU A 271 -7.22 -8.72 -2.19
N ALA A 272 -8.28 -8.05 -1.73
CA ALA A 272 -9.46 -7.80 -2.56
C ALA A 272 -9.19 -6.74 -3.64
N VAL A 273 -8.39 -5.71 -3.31
CA VAL A 273 -7.90 -4.74 -4.31
C VAL A 273 -6.98 -5.43 -5.32
N LEU A 274 -6.10 -6.32 -4.87
CA LEU A 274 -5.27 -7.12 -5.76
C LEU A 274 -6.12 -8.02 -6.66
N ALA A 275 -7.12 -8.71 -6.11
CA ALA A 275 -8.03 -9.55 -6.89
C ALA A 275 -8.71 -8.73 -8.01
N LEU A 276 -9.17 -7.52 -7.70
CA LEU A 276 -9.71 -6.60 -8.70
C LEU A 276 -8.68 -6.25 -9.78
N ARG A 277 -7.43 -5.94 -9.41
CA ARG A 277 -6.32 -5.65 -10.35
C ARG A 277 -6.01 -6.85 -11.26
N GLN A 278 -6.17 -8.08 -10.74
CA GLN A 278 -6.01 -9.33 -11.50
C GLN A 278 -7.26 -9.74 -12.29
N ASN A 279 -8.29 -8.85 -12.34
CA ASN A 279 -9.59 -9.08 -12.98
C ASN A 279 -10.41 -10.21 -12.34
N ASP A 280 -10.12 -10.59 -11.10
CA ASP A 280 -10.90 -11.55 -10.30
C ASP A 280 -11.95 -10.81 -9.45
N LYS A 281 -12.97 -10.27 -10.16
CA LYS A 281 -14.08 -9.57 -9.52
C LYS A 281 -14.89 -10.45 -8.58
N ALA A 282 -14.91 -11.76 -8.84
CA ALA A 282 -15.65 -12.72 -8.01
C ALA A 282 -15.07 -12.82 -6.60
N SER A 283 -13.75 -12.98 -6.49
CA SER A 283 -13.07 -13.02 -5.18
C SER A 283 -13.18 -11.68 -4.44
N ALA A 284 -13.05 -10.54 -5.14
CA ALA A 284 -13.23 -9.22 -4.53
C ALA A 284 -14.67 -9.01 -4.02
N ALA A 285 -15.70 -9.44 -4.78
CA ALA A 285 -17.10 -9.37 -4.36
C ALA A 285 -17.41 -10.33 -3.19
N CYS A 286 -16.77 -11.49 -3.14
CA CYS A 286 -16.85 -12.40 -2.00
C CYS A 286 -16.26 -11.78 -0.74
N TRP A 287 -15.08 -11.12 -0.85
CA TRP A 287 -14.49 -10.40 0.27
C TRP A 287 -15.44 -9.32 0.81
N LEU A 288 -16.06 -8.52 -0.07
CA LEU A 288 -17.07 -7.53 0.35
C LEU A 288 -18.21 -8.19 1.13
N ARG A 289 -18.75 -9.32 0.64
CA ARG A 289 -19.84 -10.03 1.32
C ARG A 289 -19.46 -10.52 2.71
N GLU A 290 -18.29 -11.14 2.83
CA GLU A 290 -17.87 -11.77 4.09
C GLU A 290 -17.37 -10.75 5.11
N SER A 291 -16.76 -9.64 4.65
CA SER A 291 -16.02 -8.73 5.51
C SER A 291 -16.78 -7.45 5.86
N VAL A 292 -17.65 -6.90 4.99
CA VAL A 292 -18.41 -5.67 5.27
C VAL A 292 -19.24 -5.71 6.56
N PRO A 293 -19.80 -6.86 7.01
CA PRO A 293 -20.46 -6.93 8.33
C PRO A 293 -19.53 -6.58 9.51
N LEU A 294 -18.20 -6.61 9.33
CA LEU A 294 -17.21 -6.25 10.34
C LEU A 294 -16.82 -4.76 10.29
N ARG A 295 -17.32 -4.01 9.30
CA ARG A 295 -16.94 -2.60 9.11
C ARG A 295 -17.14 -1.79 10.39
N HIS A 296 -16.13 -0.99 10.73
CA HIS A 296 -16.05 -0.17 11.95
C HIS A 296 -15.96 -0.97 13.28
N SER A 297 -15.76 -2.28 13.23
CA SER A 297 -15.44 -3.08 14.42
C SER A 297 -13.94 -3.06 14.75
N SER A 298 -13.57 -3.67 15.88
CA SER A 298 -12.16 -3.86 16.27
C SER A 298 -11.36 -4.78 15.33
N ARG A 299 -12.01 -5.36 14.33
CA ARG A 299 -11.40 -6.20 13.28
C ARG A 299 -11.46 -5.59 11.89
N TRP A 300 -11.64 -4.29 11.81
CA TRP A 300 -11.70 -3.56 10.54
C TRP A 300 -10.72 -2.40 10.59
N ALA A 301 -9.54 -2.61 10.00
CA ALA A 301 -8.50 -1.61 9.97
C ALA A 301 -8.77 -0.54 8.90
N ILE A 302 -8.05 0.58 8.99
CA ILE A 302 -8.09 1.67 7.99
C ILE A 302 -7.74 1.16 6.58
N THR A 303 -6.88 0.17 6.45
CA THR A 303 -6.53 -0.47 5.17
C THR A 303 -7.71 -1.24 4.57
N ASP A 304 -8.56 -1.84 5.40
CA ASP A 304 -9.79 -2.50 4.96
C ASP A 304 -10.84 -1.48 4.53
N GLU A 305 -10.96 -0.37 5.27
CA GLU A 305 -11.84 0.75 4.89
C GLU A 305 -11.43 1.35 3.55
N THR A 306 -10.14 1.59 3.36
CA THR A 306 -9.61 2.07 2.08
C THR A 306 -9.88 1.09 0.94
N SER A 307 -9.65 -0.20 1.19
CA SER A 307 -9.94 -1.26 0.20
C SER A 307 -11.41 -1.31 -0.17
N TYR A 308 -12.30 -1.19 0.82
CA TYR A 308 -13.74 -1.11 0.61
C TYR A 308 -14.11 0.07 -0.32
N GLN A 309 -13.60 1.27 -0.05
CA GLN A 309 -13.86 2.46 -0.87
C GLN A 309 -13.32 2.31 -2.31
N ILE A 310 -12.13 1.72 -2.48
CA ILE A 310 -11.58 1.41 -3.80
C ILE A 310 -12.51 0.48 -4.58
N LEU A 311 -12.97 -0.61 -3.95
CA LEU A 311 -13.85 -1.57 -4.62
C LEU A 311 -15.18 -0.94 -5.02
N LEU A 312 -15.78 -0.13 -4.15
CA LEU A 312 -17.02 0.60 -4.46
C LEU A 312 -16.83 1.63 -5.58
N SER A 313 -15.72 2.37 -5.58
CA SER A 313 -15.42 3.35 -6.65
C SER A 313 -15.27 2.69 -8.03
N ARG A 314 -14.98 1.39 -8.05
CA ARG A 314 -14.90 0.56 -9.27
C ARG A 314 -16.20 -0.17 -9.59
N GLY A 315 -17.30 0.16 -8.89
CA GLY A 315 -18.63 -0.39 -9.12
C GLY A 315 -18.82 -1.83 -8.64
N LEU A 316 -17.95 -2.34 -7.74
CA LEU A 316 -18.18 -3.64 -7.13
C LEU A 316 -19.25 -3.55 -6.03
N SER A 317 -20.01 -4.63 -5.90
CA SER A 317 -20.95 -4.85 -4.80
C SER A 317 -20.70 -6.23 -4.18
N PRO A 318 -21.19 -6.47 -2.94
CA PRO A 318 -21.10 -7.78 -2.32
C PRO A 318 -21.68 -8.87 -3.22
N ALA A 319 -21.02 -10.03 -3.27
CA ALA A 319 -21.49 -11.19 -4.02
C ALA A 319 -22.88 -11.66 -3.52
N ALA A 320 -23.69 -12.19 -4.42
CA ALA A 320 -24.95 -12.81 -4.05
C ALA A 320 -24.76 -13.96 -3.03
N LYS A 321 -25.77 -14.22 -2.21
CA LYS A 321 -25.69 -15.23 -1.13
C LYS A 321 -25.41 -16.64 -1.62
N ASP A 322 -25.87 -16.96 -2.82
CA ASP A 322 -25.69 -18.25 -3.51
C ASP A 322 -24.33 -18.35 -4.24
N ALA A 323 -23.58 -17.25 -4.35
CA ALA A 323 -22.25 -17.30 -4.95
C ALA A 323 -21.29 -18.15 -4.13
N ASN A 324 -20.47 -18.98 -4.83
CA ASN A 324 -19.42 -19.77 -4.18
C ASN A 324 -18.27 -18.86 -3.72
N CYS A 325 -18.26 -18.58 -2.43
CA CYS A 325 -17.24 -17.79 -1.76
C CYS A 325 -16.35 -18.61 -0.80
N LYS A 326 -16.38 -19.93 -0.94
CA LYS A 326 -15.54 -20.87 -0.14
C LYS A 326 -14.28 -21.24 -0.92
#